data_dac32ad188ff10a2ca683e03d98a392a
#
_entry.id   dac32ad188ff10a2ca683e03d98a392a
#
_cell.length_a   1.000
_cell.length_b   1.000
_cell.length_c   1.000
_cell.angle_alpha   90.00
_cell.angle_beta   90.00
_cell.angle_gamma   90.00
#
_symmetry.space_group_name_H-M   'P 1'
#
loop_
_entity.id
_entity.type
_entity.pdbx_description
1 polymer ?
#
loop_
_entity_poly.entity_id
_entity_poly.type
_entity_poly.pdbx_seq_one_letter_code
_entity_poly.pdbx_strand_id
1 'polypeptide(L)'
;MSEISIGCLPQGLDNPACNAFIQSAPLAAWMPVLSHLQQQFGLPDGAWERIPQGANALFGLGGEVIVKLVPPNWRRQGDKEIVVAPLLEGKLSLQTPRLIGSGEIDNWVFVITSRLKGVLLADVWPSLDIEQKRSIMVQTGQVLRELRAVAFDEDIAIKVDWPSYLQELTAGCLARHQRRNMPDGLLDQVLPYIEAAGDFAEAGEPRFIHMDVHPWNLMAKQEEGRWKLDGLLDFGDAIVGCSDRFELLTPMIFMAQGSPLLLDALLESHGGTGGVVLRRQLTACMLIRPDSDVMFCMRQVPASGPRDTWDQVAAQMFPFDSTR
;
A
#
# COMPACT_ATOMS: atom_id res chain seq x y z
N MET A 1 -14.06 -19.18 11.38
CA MET A 1 -14.33 -19.38 9.93
C MET A 1 -14.23 -20.88 9.66
N SER A 2 -15.19 -21.49 8.95
CA SER A 2 -15.09 -22.91 8.56
C SER A 2 -14.13 -23.00 7.36
N GLU A 3 -13.11 -23.83 7.47
CA GLU A 3 -12.19 -24.15 6.38
C GLU A 3 -12.94 -24.93 5.30
N ILE A 4 -12.84 -24.49 4.06
CA ILE A 4 -13.41 -25.15 2.90
C ILE A 4 -12.27 -25.84 2.15
N SER A 5 -12.40 -27.15 1.88
CA SER A 5 -11.41 -27.87 1.07
C SER A 5 -12.07 -28.41 -0.19
N ILE A 6 -11.59 -27.96 -1.34
CA ILE A 6 -11.98 -28.48 -2.65
C ILE A 6 -10.80 -29.08 -3.43
N GLY A 7 -9.59 -28.98 -2.87
CA GLY A 7 -8.37 -29.59 -3.40
C GLY A 7 -7.89 -29.02 -4.75
N CYS A 8 -8.22 -27.77 -5.04
CA CYS A 8 -7.92 -27.14 -6.33
C CYS A 8 -6.76 -26.12 -6.26
N LEU A 9 -6.47 -25.57 -5.07
CA LEU A 9 -5.36 -24.62 -4.92
C LEU A 9 -4.09 -25.32 -4.46
N PRO A 10 -2.92 -24.89 -4.96
CA PRO A 10 -1.66 -25.52 -4.59
C PRO A 10 -1.32 -25.28 -3.13
N GLN A 11 -0.72 -26.30 -2.51
CA GLN A 11 -0.30 -26.29 -1.12
C GLN A 11 1.22 -26.36 -1.01
N GLY A 12 1.79 -25.79 0.06
CA GLY A 12 3.22 -25.95 0.40
C GLY A 12 4.20 -25.29 -0.59
N LEU A 13 3.74 -24.34 -1.42
CA LEU A 13 4.63 -23.60 -2.30
C LEU A 13 5.47 -22.59 -1.49
N ASP A 14 6.75 -22.45 -1.86
CA ASP A 14 7.56 -21.32 -1.42
C ASP A 14 7.13 -20.01 -2.14
N ASN A 15 7.67 -18.87 -1.72
CA ASN A 15 7.29 -17.57 -2.30
C ASN A 15 7.53 -17.49 -3.82
N PRO A 16 8.70 -17.90 -4.38
CA PRO A 16 8.91 -17.90 -5.83
C PRO A 16 7.92 -18.77 -6.60
N ALA A 17 7.68 -20.00 -6.15
CA ALA A 17 6.74 -20.91 -6.81
C ALA A 17 5.29 -20.42 -6.71
N CYS A 18 4.91 -19.85 -5.58
CA CYS A 18 3.60 -19.25 -5.37
C CYS A 18 3.37 -18.06 -6.32
N ASN A 19 4.34 -17.14 -6.40
CA ASN A 19 4.32 -16.04 -7.36
C ASN A 19 4.20 -16.53 -8.80
N ALA A 20 5.02 -17.52 -9.18
CA ALA A 20 4.98 -18.09 -10.52
C ALA A 20 3.60 -18.67 -10.84
N PHE A 21 2.99 -19.40 -9.90
CA PHE A 21 1.64 -19.93 -10.06
C PHE A 21 0.61 -18.80 -10.24
N ILE A 22 0.60 -17.80 -9.36
CA ILE A 22 -0.33 -16.67 -9.45
C ILE A 22 -0.18 -15.95 -10.79
N GLN A 23 1.02 -15.74 -11.29
CA GLN A 23 1.26 -15.00 -12.53
C GLN A 23 0.95 -15.80 -13.80
N SER A 24 1.14 -17.12 -13.79
CA SER A 24 1.08 -17.95 -14.99
C SER A 24 -0.16 -18.84 -15.11
N ALA A 25 -0.86 -19.14 -14.01
CA ALA A 25 -2.01 -20.03 -14.05
C ALA A 25 -3.15 -19.43 -14.88
N PRO A 26 -3.66 -20.15 -15.89
CA PRO A 26 -4.76 -19.67 -16.71
C PRO A 26 -6.05 -19.59 -15.90
N LEU A 27 -7.00 -18.74 -16.34
CA LEU A 27 -8.29 -18.57 -15.66
C LEU A 27 -9.00 -19.91 -15.39
N ALA A 28 -8.89 -20.86 -16.31
CA ALA A 28 -9.49 -22.19 -16.17
C ALA A 28 -9.01 -22.95 -14.91
N ALA A 29 -7.78 -22.72 -14.46
CA ALA A 29 -7.25 -23.36 -13.25
C ALA A 29 -7.92 -22.83 -11.97
N TRP A 30 -8.45 -21.61 -12.01
CA TRP A 30 -9.11 -20.95 -10.88
C TRP A 30 -10.63 -21.16 -10.86
N MET A 31 -11.20 -21.58 -12.00
CA MET A 31 -12.67 -21.72 -12.16
C MET A 31 -13.34 -22.60 -11.11
N PRO A 32 -12.76 -23.75 -10.66
CA PRO A 32 -13.40 -24.54 -9.60
C PRO A 32 -13.61 -23.74 -8.31
N VAL A 33 -12.61 -22.97 -7.89
CA VAL A 33 -12.72 -22.09 -6.71
C VAL A 33 -13.72 -20.96 -6.94
N LEU A 34 -13.60 -20.27 -8.07
CA LEU A 34 -14.45 -19.13 -8.39
C LEU A 34 -15.94 -19.53 -8.51
N SER A 35 -16.23 -20.67 -9.16
CA SER A 35 -17.59 -21.20 -9.27
C SER A 35 -18.15 -21.61 -7.90
N HIS A 36 -17.33 -22.22 -7.05
CA HIS A 36 -17.73 -22.56 -5.68
C HIS A 36 -18.09 -21.31 -4.88
N LEU A 37 -17.24 -20.28 -4.90
CA LEU A 37 -17.50 -19.02 -4.20
C LEU A 37 -18.72 -18.29 -4.77
N GLN A 38 -18.90 -18.30 -6.10
CA GLN A 38 -20.07 -17.70 -6.75
C GLN A 38 -21.36 -18.34 -6.24
N GLN A 39 -21.42 -19.66 -6.18
CA GLN A 39 -22.58 -20.39 -5.69
C GLN A 39 -22.80 -20.17 -4.19
N GLN A 40 -21.74 -20.26 -3.39
CA GLN A 40 -21.80 -20.15 -1.92
C GLN A 40 -22.30 -18.77 -1.46
N PHE A 41 -21.85 -17.72 -2.11
CA PHE A 41 -22.16 -16.34 -1.73
C PHE A 41 -23.29 -15.72 -2.57
N GLY A 42 -23.91 -16.49 -3.47
CA GLY A 42 -24.98 -15.99 -4.34
C GLY A 42 -24.55 -14.78 -5.18
N LEU A 43 -23.31 -14.85 -5.70
CA LEU A 43 -22.78 -13.74 -6.51
C LEU A 43 -23.51 -13.66 -7.86
N PRO A 44 -23.53 -12.47 -8.49
CA PRO A 44 -24.27 -12.28 -9.74
C PRO A 44 -23.78 -13.21 -10.85
N ASP A 45 -24.66 -13.45 -11.83
CA ASP A 45 -24.27 -14.09 -13.08
C ASP A 45 -23.35 -13.16 -13.87
N GLY A 46 -22.37 -13.74 -14.55
CA GLY A 46 -21.45 -12.97 -15.37
C GLY A 46 -20.21 -13.75 -15.79
N ALA A 47 -19.43 -13.14 -16.66
CA ALA A 47 -18.14 -13.69 -17.05
C ALA A 47 -17.07 -13.35 -16.01
N TRP A 48 -16.27 -14.35 -15.67
CA TRP A 48 -15.06 -14.13 -14.88
C TRP A 48 -13.94 -13.57 -15.76
N GLU A 49 -13.22 -12.60 -15.21
CA GLU A 49 -12.00 -12.05 -15.80
C GLU A 49 -10.85 -12.13 -14.83
N ARG A 50 -9.64 -12.39 -15.34
CA ARG A 50 -8.42 -12.28 -14.54
C ARG A 50 -7.96 -10.83 -14.54
N ILE A 51 -7.73 -10.26 -13.34
CA ILE A 51 -7.10 -8.95 -13.19
C ILE A 51 -5.61 -9.19 -12.96
N PRO A 52 -4.73 -8.83 -13.92
CA PRO A 52 -3.32 -9.22 -13.88
C PRO A 52 -2.46 -8.39 -12.91
N GLN A 53 -2.99 -7.29 -12.39
CA GLN A 53 -2.29 -6.39 -11.48
C GLN A 53 -2.27 -6.94 -10.05
N GLY A 54 -1.19 -6.65 -9.33
CA GLY A 54 -1.05 -6.98 -7.90
C GLY A 54 -0.27 -8.27 -7.63
N ALA A 55 0.08 -8.45 -6.35
CA ALA A 55 0.80 -9.63 -5.85
C ALA A 55 -0.12 -10.83 -5.60
N ASN A 56 -1.40 -10.60 -5.37
CA ASN A 56 -2.42 -11.61 -5.10
C ASN A 56 -3.17 -12.00 -6.38
N ALA A 57 -3.88 -13.13 -6.34
CA ALA A 57 -4.73 -13.54 -7.45
C ALA A 57 -6.07 -12.80 -7.41
N LEU A 58 -6.32 -11.91 -8.38
CA LEU A 58 -7.51 -11.07 -8.46
C LEU A 58 -8.39 -11.48 -9.64
N PHE A 59 -9.70 -11.53 -9.38
CA PHE A 59 -10.71 -11.87 -10.38
C PHE A 59 -11.90 -10.93 -10.29
N GLY A 60 -12.36 -10.44 -11.44
CA GLY A 60 -13.60 -9.68 -11.56
C GLY A 60 -14.75 -10.57 -12.03
N LEU A 61 -15.97 -10.31 -11.55
CA LEU A 61 -17.19 -10.96 -12.00
C LEU A 61 -18.24 -9.91 -12.39
N GLY A 62 -18.67 -9.94 -13.64
CA GLY A 62 -19.78 -9.11 -14.14
C GLY A 62 -19.58 -7.60 -14.02
N GLY A 63 -18.36 -7.14 -13.71
CA GLY A 63 -18.06 -5.72 -13.48
C GLY A 63 -18.52 -5.17 -12.13
N GLU A 64 -19.03 -6.02 -11.22
CA GLU A 64 -19.60 -5.61 -9.94
C GLU A 64 -18.86 -6.17 -8.72
N VAL A 65 -18.17 -7.30 -8.88
CA VAL A 65 -17.53 -8.03 -7.79
C VAL A 65 -16.06 -8.26 -8.08
N ILE A 66 -15.24 -8.19 -7.03
CA ILE A 66 -13.84 -8.60 -7.04
C ILE A 66 -13.69 -9.76 -6.06
N VAL A 67 -13.01 -10.81 -6.48
CA VAL A 67 -12.52 -11.89 -5.62
C VAL A 67 -10.99 -11.83 -5.57
N LYS A 68 -10.45 -11.66 -4.39
CA LYS A 68 -9.02 -11.73 -4.09
C LYS A 68 -8.73 -13.06 -3.41
N LEU A 69 -7.79 -13.84 -3.96
CA LEU A 69 -7.27 -15.06 -3.34
C LEU A 69 -5.84 -14.78 -2.87
N VAL A 70 -5.65 -14.87 -1.56
CA VAL A 70 -4.37 -14.59 -0.89
C VAL A 70 -3.74 -15.90 -0.44
N PRO A 71 -2.54 -16.25 -0.92
CA PRO A 71 -1.92 -17.52 -0.58
C PRO A 71 -1.46 -17.57 0.88
N PRO A 72 -1.22 -18.79 1.42
CA PRO A 72 -0.79 -18.98 2.81
C PRO A 72 0.43 -18.16 3.22
N ASN A 73 1.37 -17.95 2.29
CA ASN A 73 2.60 -17.19 2.52
C ASN A 73 2.36 -15.71 2.86
N TRP A 74 1.23 -15.15 2.38
CA TRP A 74 0.84 -13.75 2.62
C TRP A 74 -0.51 -13.64 3.34
N ARG A 75 -0.91 -14.69 4.02
CA ARG A 75 -2.19 -14.80 4.75
C ARG A 75 -2.54 -13.51 5.51
N ARG A 76 -1.55 -12.91 6.19
CA ARG A 76 -1.74 -11.67 6.97
C ARG A 76 -2.34 -10.52 6.16
N GLN A 77 -2.06 -10.44 4.85
CA GLN A 77 -2.67 -9.40 4.00
C GLN A 77 -4.17 -9.62 3.84
N GLY A 78 -4.59 -10.85 3.58
CA GLY A 78 -6.01 -11.20 3.52
C GLY A 78 -6.74 -10.98 4.85
N ASP A 79 -6.14 -11.43 5.95
CA ASP A 79 -6.71 -11.25 7.29
C ASP A 79 -6.90 -9.76 7.64
N LYS A 80 -5.96 -8.89 7.28
CA LYS A 80 -6.06 -7.44 7.46
C LYS A 80 -7.16 -6.83 6.60
N GLU A 81 -7.25 -7.23 5.34
CA GLU A 81 -8.27 -6.70 4.42
C GLU A 81 -9.69 -7.02 4.90
N ILE A 82 -9.90 -8.21 5.46
CA ILE A 82 -11.18 -8.62 6.08
C ILE A 82 -11.56 -7.70 7.25
N VAL A 83 -10.59 -7.28 8.05
CA VAL A 83 -10.81 -6.38 9.19
C VAL A 83 -11.03 -4.94 8.73
N VAL A 84 -10.26 -4.48 7.74
CA VAL A 84 -10.20 -3.06 7.36
C VAL A 84 -11.34 -2.67 6.42
N ALA A 85 -11.76 -3.53 5.49
CA ALA A 85 -12.81 -3.17 4.55
C ALA A 85 -14.11 -2.69 5.24
N PRO A 86 -14.68 -3.41 6.23
CA PRO A 86 -15.84 -2.93 6.97
C PRO A 86 -15.52 -1.72 7.88
N LEU A 87 -14.29 -1.60 8.38
CA LEU A 87 -13.88 -0.46 9.20
C LEU A 87 -13.96 0.85 8.42
N LEU A 88 -13.56 0.85 7.14
CA LEU A 88 -13.49 2.05 6.31
C LEU A 88 -14.78 2.35 5.53
N GLU A 89 -15.74 1.42 5.47
CA GLU A 89 -16.96 1.61 4.71
C GLU A 89 -17.70 2.89 5.15
N GLY A 90 -17.84 3.85 4.21
CA GLY A 90 -18.50 5.13 4.44
C GLY A 90 -17.78 6.08 5.41
N LYS A 91 -16.51 5.84 5.76
CA LYS A 91 -15.73 6.69 6.67
C LYS A 91 -14.87 7.74 5.96
N LEU A 92 -14.63 7.57 4.69
CA LEU A 92 -13.79 8.44 3.89
C LEU A 92 -14.62 9.21 2.86
N SER A 93 -14.09 10.33 2.39
CA SER A 93 -14.62 11.04 1.24
C SER A 93 -14.51 10.25 -0.06
N LEU A 94 -13.59 9.28 -0.12
CA LEU A 94 -13.45 8.31 -1.21
C LEU A 94 -14.28 7.06 -0.95
N GLN A 95 -14.71 6.42 -2.04
CA GLN A 95 -15.31 5.09 -1.96
C GLN A 95 -14.26 4.05 -1.56
N THR A 96 -14.67 3.07 -0.77
CA THR A 96 -13.87 1.88 -0.45
C THR A 96 -14.65 0.62 -0.85
N PRO A 97 -13.97 -0.47 -1.23
CA PRO A 97 -14.64 -1.73 -1.54
C PRO A 97 -15.44 -2.23 -0.32
N ARG A 98 -16.73 -2.51 -0.52
CA ARG A 98 -17.58 -3.10 0.52
C ARG A 98 -17.33 -4.61 0.59
N LEU A 99 -17.08 -5.14 1.78
CA LEU A 99 -16.92 -6.57 2.01
C LEU A 99 -18.26 -7.29 1.77
N ILE A 100 -18.25 -8.30 0.88
CA ILE A 100 -19.40 -9.16 0.57
C ILE A 100 -19.27 -10.51 1.29
N GLY A 101 -18.04 -11.05 1.31
CA GLY A 101 -17.75 -12.30 1.97
C GLY A 101 -16.26 -12.53 2.12
N SER A 102 -15.91 -13.42 3.03
CA SER A 102 -14.51 -13.80 3.28
C SER A 102 -14.43 -15.15 3.95
N GLY A 103 -13.28 -15.76 3.87
CA GLY A 103 -13.03 -17.05 4.53
C GLY A 103 -11.74 -17.68 4.05
N GLU A 104 -11.70 -19.00 4.19
CA GLU A 104 -10.53 -19.80 3.82
C GLU A 104 -10.97 -20.98 2.94
N ILE A 105 -10.23 -21.21 1.87
CA ILE A 105 -10.41 -22.30 0.93
C ILE A 105 -9.05 -22.89 0.55
N ASP A 106 -8.86 -24.20 0.78
CA ASP A 106 -7.57 -24.87 0.55
C ASP A 106 -6.39 -24.11 1.20
N ASN A 107 -6.52 -23.63 2.45
CA ASN A 107 -5.55 -22.77 3.17
C ASN A 107 -5.30 -21.39 2.55
N TRP A 108 -5.96 -21.01 1.45
CA TRP A 108 -5.89 -19.65 0.90
C TRP A 108 -7.00 -18.80 1.50
N VAL A 109 -6.67 -17.58 1.89
CA VAL A 109 -7.69 -16.60 2.30
C VAL A 109 -8.37 -16.06 1.05
N PHE A 110 -9.70 -16.04 1.05
CA PHE A 110 -10.46 -15.32 0.03
C PHE A 110 -11.15 -14.09 0.62
N VAL A 111 -11.14 -13.02 -0.15
CA VAL A 111 -11.86 -11.78 0.16
C VAL A 111 -12.71 -11.41 -1.06
N ILE A 112 -14.02 -11.30 -0.86
CA ILE A 112 -14.98 -10.93 -1.89
C ILE A 112 -15.48 -9.52 -1.57
N THR A 113 -15.30 -8.60 -2.52
CA THR A 113 -15.69 -7.20 -2.34
C THR A 113 -16.49 -6.67 -3.52
N SER A 114 -17.18 -5.55 -3.31
CA SER A 114 -17.73 -4.77 -4.42
C SER A 114 -16.59 -4.22 -5.28
N ARG A 115 -16.81 -4.15 -6.59
CA ARG A 115 -15.88 -3.50 -7.52
C ARG A 115 -16.17 -2.00 -7.55
N LEU A 116 -15.16 -1.19 -7.31
CA LEU A 116 -15.27 0.25 -7.52
C LEU A 116 -15.29 0.58 -9.01
N LYS A 117 -16.04 1.62 -9.37
CA LYS A 117 -16.10 2.16 -10.73
C LYS A 117 -15.02 3.21 -10.93
N GLY A 118 -14.71 3.52 -12.18
CA GLY A 118 -13.65 4.46 -12.53
C GLY A 118 -12.43 3.76 -13.10
N VAL A 119 -11.30 4.44 -13.12
CA VAL A 119 -10.02 3.95 -13.62
C VAL A 119 -8.97 4.00 -12.50
N LEU A 120 -7.95 3.16 -12.58
CA LEU A 120 -6.80 3.30 -11.68
C LEU A 120 -6.12 4.64 -11.95
N LEU A 121 -5.75 5.34 -10.90
CA LEU A 121 -4.98 6.58 -11.04
C LEU A 121 -3.68 6.35 -11.80
N ALA A 122 -3.07 5.18 -11.66
CA ALA A 122 -1.86 4.77 -12.37
C ALA A 122 -2.00 4.85 -13.90
N ASP A 123 -3.19 4.60 -14.44
CA ASP A 123 -3.44 4.60 -15.89
C ASP A 123 -3.48 6.02 -16.45
N VAL A 124 -3.83 7.01 -15.64
CA VAL A 124 -3.99 8.40 -16.09
C VAL A 124 -2.89 9.32 -15.54
N TRP A 125 -2.28 8.99 -14.40
CA TRP A 125 -1.27 9.82 -13.74
C TRP A 125 -0.13 10.31 -14.64
N PRO A 126 0.47 9.47 -15.52
CA PRO A 126 1.56 9.92 -16.38
C PRO A 126 1.15 11.03 -17.37
N SER A 127 -0.12 11.05 -17.78
CA SER A 127 -0.65 12.00 -18.77
C SER A 127 -1.17 13.31 -18.17
N LEU A 128 -1.30 13.40 -16.83
CA LEU A 128 -1.78 14.60 -16.16
C LEU A 128 -0.76 15.73 -16.25
N ASP A 129 -1.24 16.95 -16.48
CA ASP A 129 -0.42 18.14 -16.29
C ASP A 129 -0.12 18.41 -14.81
N ILE A 130 0.80 19.34 -14.55
CA ILE A 130 1.29 19.61 -13.20
C ILE A 130 0.19 20.16 -12.28
N GLU A 131 -0.76 20.93 -12.79
CA GLU A 131 -1.86 21.49 -12.00
C GLU A 131 -2.87 20.41 -11.60
N GLN A 132 -3.16 19.48 -12.51
CA GLN A 132 -4.00 18.32 -12.18
C GLN A 132 -3.31 17.40 -11.18
N LYS A 133 -2.00 17.13 -11.36
CA LYS A 133 -1.20 16.37 -10.38
C LYS A 133 -1.22 17.03 -9.01
N ARG A 134 -1.02 18.35 -8.95
CA ARG A 134 -1.09 19.13 -7.71
C ARG A 134 -2.47 19.00 -7.05
N SER A 135 -3.55 19.11 -7.81
CA SER A 135 -4.91 18.94 -7.30
C SER A 135 -5.14 17.54 -6.71
N ILE A 136 -4.65 16.50 -7.37
CA ILE A 136 -4.72 15.11 -6.85
C ILE A 136 -3.88 14.96 -5.57
N MET A 137 -2.69 15.56 -5.49
CA MET A 137 -1.86 15.52 -4.28
C MET A 137 -2.55 16.20 -3.09
N VAL A 138 -3.26 17.30 -3.31
CA VAL A 138 -4.10 17.94 -2.28
C VAL A 138 -5.20 16.98 -1.80
N GLN A 139 -5.91 16.34 -2.71
CA GLN A 139 -6.95 15.35 -2.35
C GLN A 139 -6.34 14.16 -1.61
N THR A 140 -5.17 13.68 -2.03
CA THR A 140 -4.44 12.60 -1.35
C THR A 140 -4.12 12.99 0.09
N GLY A 141 -3.56 14.17 0.34
CA GLY A 141 -3.29 14.64 1.71
C GLY A 141 -4.54 14.77 2.57
N GLN A 142 -5.68 15.16 1.98
CA GLN A 142 -6.97 15.17 2.69
C GLN A 142 -7.41 13.76 3.09
N VAL A 143 -7.30 12.79 2.19
CA VAL A 143 -7.62 11.37 2.46
C VAL A 143 -6.72 10.80 3.56
N LEU A 144 -5.40 11.07 3.53
CA LEU A 144 -4.50 10.63 4.59
C LEU A 144 -4.90 11.22 5.97
N ARG A 145 -5.39 12.45 5.98
CA ARG A 145 -5.90 13.07 7.20
C ARG A 145 -7.22 12.43 7.68
N GLU A 146 -8.09 12.04 6.76
CA GLU A 146 -9.31 11.29 7.08
C GLU A 146 -8.97 9.91 7.64
N LEU A 147 -8.05 9.17 7.01
CA LEU A 147 -7.55 7.88 7.48
C LEU A 147 -7.03 7.96 8.92
N ARG A 148 -6.21 8.97 9.22
CA ARG A 148 -5.70 9.22 10.57
C ARG A 148 -6.78 9.45 11.61
N ALA A 149 -7.95 9.95 11.21
CA ALA A 149 -9.08 10.25 12.07
C ALA A 149 -10.07 9.10 12.22
N VAL A 150 -9.85 7.97 11.53
CA VAL A 150 -10.74 6.80 11.62
C VAL A 150 -10.71 6.24 13.04
N ALA A 151 -11.90 6.16 13.66
CA ALA A 151 -12.06 5.50 14.94
C ALA A 151 -12.06 3.97 14.76
N PHE A 152 -11.43 3.26 15.69
CA PHE A 152 -11.32 1.82 15.73
C PHE A 152 -11.42 1.30 17.17
N ASP A 153 -11.74 0.02 17.31
CA ASP A 153 -11.80 -0.64 18.62
C ASP A 153 -10.38 -0.84 19.17
N GLU A 154 -10.23 -0.75 20.50
CA GLU A 154 -8.92 -0.78 21.16
C GLU A 154 -8.16 -2.10 20.91
N ASP A 155 -8.88 -3.19 20.73
CA ASP A 155 -8.39 -4.55 20.48
C ASP A 155 -8.38 -4.96 19.01
N ILE A 156 -8.48 -3.99 18.08
CA ILE A 156 -8.49 -4.28 16.64
C ILE A 156 -7.28 -5.10 16.22
N ALA A 157 -7.51 -6.17 15.45
CA ALA A 157 -6.49 -7.18 15.13
C ALA A 157 -5.27 -6.65 14.32
N ILE A 158 -5.38 -5.47 13.71
CA ILE A 158 -4.28 -4.82 12.97
C ILE A 158 -3.45 -3.87 13.83
N LYS A 159 -3.78 -3.72 15.13
CA LYS A 159 -3.00 -2.89 16.06
C LYS A 159 -1.68 -3.60 16.37
N VAL A 160 -0.59 -2.85 16.25
CA VAL A 160 0.75 -3.36 16.56
C VAL A 160 1.25 -2.79 17.89
N ASP A 161 2.04 -3.57 18.61
CA ASP A 161 2.86 -3.04 19.69
C ASP A 161 3.98 -2.22 19.08
N TRP A 162 3.80 -0.90 19.10
CA TRP A 162 4.60 0.01 18.28
C TRP A 162 6.10 -0.07 18.53
N PRO A 163 6.60 -0.10 19.79
CA PRO A 163 8.03 -0.26 20.06
C PRO A 163 8.59 -1.57 19.51
N SER A 164 7.93 -2.69 19.77
CA SER A 164 8.36 -4.01 19.29
C SER A 164 8.33 -4.08 17.75
N TYR A 165 7.30 -3.52 17.12
CA TYR A 165 7.18 -3.46 15.67
C TYR A 165 8.35 -2.73 15.03
N LEU A 166 8.72 -1.56 15.54
CA LEU A 166 9.86 -0.80 15.03
C LEU A 166 11.19 -1.52 15.27
N GLN A 167 11.34 -2.16 16.42
CA GLN A 167 12.52 -2.96 16.73
C GLN A 167 12.70 -4.11 15.75
N GLU A 168 11.64 -4.85 15.44
CA GLU A 168 11.65 -5.94 14.44
C GLU A 168 11.98 -5.41 13.04
N LEU A 169 11.37 -4.30 12.62
CA LEU A 169 11.64 -3.69 11.33
C LEU A 169 13.12 -3.28 11.20
N THR A 170 13.66 -2.64 12.22
CA THR A 170 15.06 -2.19 12.26
C THR A 170 16.03 -3.38 12.28
N ALA A 171 15.78 -4.37 13.13
CA ALA A 171 16.63 -5.56 13.22
C ALA A 171 16.68 -6.35 11.88
N GLY A 172 15.59 -6.37 11.14
CA GLY A 172 15.50 -7.09 9.86
C GLY A 172 15.93 -6.30 8.63
N CYS A 173 16.17 -4.98 8.73
CA CYS A 173 16.32 -4.14 7.53
C CYS A 173 17.59 -4.46 6.71
N LEU A 174 18.74 -4.66 7.32
CA LEU A 174 19.99 -4.97 6.61
C LEU A 174 19.85 -6.26 5.77
N ALA A 175 19.33 -7.32 6.37
CA ALA A 175 19.14 -8.58 5.66
C ALA A 175 18.16 -8.44 4.49
N ARG A 176 17.13 -7.58 4.60
CA ARG A 176 16.22 -7.26 3.49
C ARG A 176 16.96 -6.54 2.36
N HIS A 177 17.76 -5.54 2.68
CA HIS A 177 18.51 -4.76 1.69
C HIS A 177 19.59 -5.58 0.99
N GLN A 178 20.31 -6.45 1.72
CA GLN A 178 21.26 -7.39 1.14
C GLN A 178 20.61 -8.33 0.11
N ARG A 179 19.47 -8.92 0.46
CA ARG A 179 18.73 -9.79 -0.48
C ARG A 179 18.23 -9.06 -1.73
N ARG A 180 18.13 -7.73 -1.67
CA ARG A 180 17.71 -6.85 -2.80
C ARG A 180 18.87 -6.16 -3.48
N ASN A 181 20.09 -6.65 -3.24
CA ASN A 181 21.34 -6.18 -3.87
C ASN A 181 21.56 -4.67 -3.69
N MET A 182 21.31 -4.14 -2.50
CA MET A 182 21.72 -2.76 -2.17
C MET A 182 23.24 -2.66 -2.24
N PRO A 183 23.82 -1.62 -2.89
CA PRO A 183 25.27 -1.42 -2.93
C PRO A 183 25.87 -1.33 -1.51
N ASP A 184 27.02 -1.99 -1.31
CA ASP A 184 27.71 -2.07 0.00
C ASP A 184 27.92 -0.69 0.63
N GLY A 185 28.35 0.32 -0.16
CA GLY A 185 28.58 1.66 0.32
C GLY A 185 27.33 2.36 0.89
N LEU A 186 26.13 2.02 0.41
CA LEU A 186 24.87 2.49 1.00
C LEU A 186 24.43 1.60 2.16
N LEU A 187 24.66 0.29 2.03
CA LEU A 187 24.29 -0.68 3.06
C LEU A 187 24.97 -0.41 4.40
N ASP A 188 26.27 -0.10 4.36
CA ASP A 188 27.08 0.21 5.56
C ASP A 188 26.60 1.47 6.30
N GLN A 189 25.90 2.37 5.59
CA GLN A 189 25.37 3.61 6.14
C GLN A 189 23.95 3.48 6.72
N VAL A 190 23.26 2.34 6.53
CA VAL A 190 21.82 2.20 6.88
C VAL A 190 21.59 2.40 8.37
N LEU A 191 22.26 1.60 9.23
CA LEU A 191 22.04 1.71 10.68
C LEU A 191 22.51 3.04 11.26
N PRO A 192 23.71 3.58 10.92
CA PRO A 192 24.12 4.91 11.35
C PRO A 192 23.13 6.01 10.94
N TYR A 193 22.53 5.90 9.74
CA TYR A 193 21.54 6.87 9.27
C TYR A 193 20.23 6.80 10.07
N ILE A 194 19.73 5.58 10.33
CA ILE A 194 18.53 5.38 11.14
C ILE A 194 18.73 5.92 12.55
N GLU A 195 19.87 5.64 13.19
CA GLU A 195 20.22 6.16 14.50
C GLU A 195 20.28 7.69 14.53
N ALA A 196 20.92 8.31 13.53
CA ALA A 196 21.00 9.76 13.38
C ALA A 196 19.68 10.45 13.05
N ALA A 197 18.67 9.72 12.56
CA ALA A 197 17.34 10.27 12.32
C ALA A 197 16.59 10.61 13.62
N GLY A 198 17.11 10.16 14.76
CA GLY A 198 16.52 10.38 16.06
C GLY A 198 15.21 9.62 16.27
N ASP A 199 14.42 10.06 17.21
CA ASP A 199 13.13 9.43 17.53
C ASP A 199 12.05 9.79 16.49
N PHE A 200 12.14 9.18 15.30
CA PHE A 200 11.10 9.26 14.28
C PHE A 200 9.90 8.35 14.59
N ALA A 201 10.02 7.60 15.62
CA ALA A 201 9.07 6.64 16.14
C ALA A 201 8.32 7.19 17.36
N GLU A 202 8.27 8.51 17.52
CA GLU A 202 7.55 9.11 18.64
C GLU A 202 6.24 8.36 18.92
N ALA A 203 6.09 7.92 20.17
CA ALA A 203 4.87 7.33 20.66
C ALA A 203 3.77 8.42 20.71
N GLY A 204 3.13 8.62 19.55
CA GLY A 204 1.89 9.37 19.47
C GLY A 204 0.70 8.47 19.81
N GLU A 205 -0.49 9.04 19.80
CA GLU A 205 -1.71 8.25 19.90
C GLU A 205 -1.80 7.27 18.71
N PRO A 206 -2.23 6.02 18.95
CA PRO A 206 -2.46 5.06 17.88
C PRO A 206 -3.45 5.61 16.85
N ARG A 207 -3.15 5.40 15.58
CA ARG A 207 -3.97 5.82 14.43
C ARG A 207 -3.96 4.78 13.34
N PHE A 208 -4.98 4.77 12.53
CA PHE A 208 -5.01 3.95 11.34
C PHE A 208 -3.99 4.46 10.32
N ILE A 209 -3.25 3.54 9.73
CA ILE A 209 -2.21 3.77 8.70
C ILE A 209 -2.44 2.74 7.60
N HIS A 210 -2.71 3.20 6.38
CA HIS A 210 -2.91 2.33 5.22
C HIS A 210 -1.60 1.71 4.73
N MET A 211 -0.50 2.43 4.88
CA MET A 211 0.85 2.05 4.48
C MET A 211 1.13 2.10 2.98
N ASP A 212 0.13 2.01 2.09
CA ASP A 212 0.36 1.77 0.67
C ASP A 212 -0.52 2.63 -0.26
N VAL A 213 -0.67 3.93 0.07
CA VAL A 213 -1.42 4.89 -0.76
C VAL A 213 -0.57 5.34 -1.95
N HIS A 214 -0.85 4.81 -3.13
CA HIS A 214 -0.13 5.11 -4.36
C HIS A 214 -1.05 4.97 -5.60
N PRO A 215 -0.63 5.35 -6.82
CA PRO A 215 -1.51 5.39 -7.98
C PRO A 215 -2.20 4.08 -8.34
N TRP A 216 -1.61 2.93 -8.01
CA TRP A 216 -2.22 1.60 -8.26
C TRP A 216 -3.28 1.22 -7.23
N ASN A 217 -3.34 1.92 -6.09
CA ASN A 217 -4.34 1.71 -5.03
C ASN A 217 -5.35 2.86 -4.94
N LEU A 218 -5.28 3.84 -5.85
CA LEU A 218 -6.22 4.95 -5.96
C LEU A 218 -7.04 4.82 -7.23
N MET A 219 -8.35 5.01 -7.11
CA MET A 219 -9.26 5.14 -8.24
C MET A 219 -9.51 6.61 -8.56
N ALA A 220 -9.67 6.90 -9.83
CA ALA A 220 -9.97 8.24 -10.32
C ALA A 220 -11.18 8.24 -11.25
N LYS A 221 -11.89 9.36 -11.28
CA LYS A 221 -12.94 9.66 -12.25
C LYS A 221 -12.76 11.04 -12.85
N GLN A 222 -13.34 11.27 -14.02
CA GLN A 222 -13.34 12.56 -14.64
C GLN A 222 -14.66 13.30 -14.34
N GLU A 223 -14.56 14.51 -13.79
CA GLU A 223 -15.68 15.40 -13.55
C GLU A 223 -15.37 16.76 -14.20
N GLU A 224 -16.26 17.25 -15.05
CA GLU A 224 -16.11 18.54 -15.74
C GLU A 224 -14.74 18.72 -16.44
N GLY A 225 -14.22 17.65 -17.04
CA GLY A 225 -12.94 17.64 -17.72
C GLY A 225 -11.70 17.58 -16.81
N ARG A 226 -11.88 17.43 -15.50
CA ARG A 226 -10.80 17.31 -14.53
C ARG A 226 -10.82 15.95 -13.84
N TRP A 227 -9.64 15.39 -13.59
CA TRP A 227 -9.51 14.18 -12.82
C TRP A 227 -9.61 14.46 -11.32
N LYS A 228 -10.35 13.59 -10.62
CA LYS A 228 -10.49 13.60 -9.16
C LYS A 228 -10.31 12.20 -8.62
N LEU A 229 -9.86 12.08 -7.38
CA LEU A 229 -9.88 10.82 -6.66
C LEU A 229 -11.34 10.40 -6.42
N ASP A 230 -11.60 9.10 -6.54
CA ASP A 230 -12.93 8.53 -6.34
C ASP A 230 -12.94 7.31 -5.43
N GLY A 231 -11.81 6.60 -5.31
CA GLY A 231 -11.75 5.41 -4.46
C GLY A 231 -10.35 5.07 -3.96
N LEU A 232 -10.31 4.28 -2.89
CA LEU A 232 -9.11 3.74 -2.25
C LEU A 232 -9.24 2.23 -2.14
N LEU A 233 -8.19 1.51 -2.52
CA LEU A 233 -8.11 0.06 -2.64
C LEU A 233 -6.98 -0.52 -1.79
N ASP A 234 -7.02 -1.83 -1.59
CA ASP A 234 -5.94 -2.69 -1.07
C ASP A 234 -5.48 -2.33 0.35
N PHE A 235 -6.11 -2.95 1.33
CA PHE A 235 -5.84 -2.73 2.75
C PHE A 235 -4.91 -3.78 3.37
N GLY A 236 -4.28 -4.62 2.56
CA GLY A 236 -3.45 -5.74 3.02
C GLY A 236 -2.23 -5.34 3.85
N ASP A 237 -1.73 -4.14 3.69
CA ASP A 237 -0.58 -3.63 4.45
C ASP A 237 -0.98 -2.80 5.68
N ALA A 238 -2.26 -2.43 5.81
CA ALA A 238 -2.73 -1.54 6.86
C ALA A 238 -2.38 -2.01 8.28
N ILE A 239 -2.13 -1.03 9.16
CA ILE A 239 -1.88 -1.24 10.59
C ILE A 239 -2.56 -0.13 11.42
N VAL A 240 -2.69 -0.36 12.71
CA VAL A 240 -2.87 0.71 13.70
C VAL A 240 -1.54 0.90 14.42
N GLY A 241 -0.93 2.06 14.23
CA GLY A 241 0.41 2.41 14.76
C GLY A 241 0.49 3.87 15.18
N CYS A 242 1.66 4.35 15.58
CA CYS A 242 1.79 5.67 16.21
C CYS A 242 2.47 6.73 15.34
N SER A 243 2.83 6.45 14.09
CA SER A 243 3.49 7.42 13.21
C SER A 243 2.90 7.43 11.80
N ASP A 244 2.46 8.58 11.35
CA ASP A 244 1.98 8.83 9.98
C ASP A 244 3.10 9.01 8.95
N ARG A 245 4.36 8.97 9.36
CA ARG A 245 5.51 9.05 8.43
C ARG A 245 5.53 7.88 7.46
N PHE A 246 5.11 6.70 7.89
CA PHE A 246 4.95 5.55 7.00
C PHE A 246 3.86 5.77 5.96
N GLU A 247 2.78 6.47 6.33
CA GLU A 247 1.67 6.80 5.43
C GLU A 247 2.08 7.76 4.31
N LEU A 248 2.97 8.70 4.62
CA LEU A 248 3.44 9.71 3.67
C LEU A 248 4.40 9.16 2.62
N LEU A 249 5.04 8.01 2.87
CA LEU A 249 6.12 7.51 2.00
C LEU A 249 5.65 7.22 0.57
N THR A 250 4.62 6.42 0.41
CA THR A 250 4.21 5.93 -0.92
C THR A 250 3.70 7.04 -1.84
N PRO A 251 2.83 7.97 -1.41
CA PRO A 251 2.45 9.08 -2.28
C PRO A 251 3.62 10.02 -2.57
N MET A 252 4.54 10.24 -1.63
CA MET A 252 5.71 11.07 -1.89
C MET A 252 6.66 10.45 -2.90
N ILE A 253 6.88 9.13 -2.83
CA ILE A 253 7.78 8.41 -3.71
C ILE A 253 7.16 8.22 -5.09
N PHE A 254 5.92 7.70 -5.17
CA PHE A 254 5.32 7.25 -6.42
C PHE A 254 4.53 8.34 -7.16
N MET A 255 4.09 9.37 -6.46
CA MET A 255 3.31 10.46 -7.05
C MET A 255 4.12 11.76 -7.15
N ALA A 256 4.71 12.23 -6.04
CA ALA A 256 5.48 13.48 -6.08
C ALA A 256 6.82 13.33 -6.81
N GLN A 257 7.48 12.18 -6.73
CA GLN A 257 8.69 11.82 -7.48
C GLN A 257 9.79 12.90 -7.43
N GLY A 258 10.00 13.50 -6.23
CA GLY A 258 10.99 14.54 -6.00
C GLY A 258 10.56 15.95 -6.46
N SER A 259 9.29 16.15 -6.85
CA SER A 259 8.77 17.49 -7.15
C SER A 259 8.44 18.27 -5.87
N PRO A 260 9.12 19.38 -5.54
CA PRO A 260 8.81 20.17 -4.36
C PRO A 260 7.35 20.63 -4.33
N LEU A 261 6.82 21.08 -5.48
CA LEU A 261 5.44 21.55 -5.62
C LEU A 261 4.42 20.48 -5.20
N LEU A 262 4.64 19.22 -5.59
CA LEU A 262 3.74 18.12 -5.29
C LEU A 262 3.89 17.64 -3.85
N LEU A 263 5.12 17.65 -3.31
CA LEU A 263 5.40 17.34 -1.90
C LEU A 263 4.75 18.36 -0.96
N ASP A 264 4.89 19.65 -1.26
CA ASP A 264 4.27 20.72 -0.48
C ASP A 264 2.73 20.62 -0.53
N ALA A 265 2.15 20.38 -1.71
CA ALA A 265 0.71 20.21 -1.86
C ALA A 265 0.13 19.07 -1.00
N LEU A 266 0.84 17.93 -0.94
CA LEU A 266 0.48 16.79 -0.09
C LEU A 266 0.58 17.19 1.39
N LEU A 267 1.72 17.74 1.82
CA LEU A 267 1.97 18.05 3.22
C LEU A 267 1.04 19.12 3.77
N GLU A 268 0.85 20.21 3.04
CA GLU A 268 -0.05 21.31 3.44
C GLU A 268 -1.49 20.79 3.64
N SER A 269 -1.97 19.97 2.71
CA SER A 269 -3.32 19.39 2.81
C SER A 269 -3.45 18.31 3.88
N HIS A 270 -2.37 17.58 4.18
CA HIS A 270 -2.30 16.63 5.30
C HIS A 270 -2.23 17.35 6.66
N GLY A 271 -1.81 18.62 6.70
CA GLY A 271 -1.65 19.42 7.91
C GLY A 271 -0.24 19.39 8.49
N GLY A 272 0.76 19.09 7.67
CA GLY A 272 2.18 19.10 8.02
C GLY A 272 2.98 20.12 7.21
N THR A 273 4.24 20.24 7.56
CA THR A 273 5.24 21.07 6.84
C THR A 273 6.48 20.25 6.56
N GLY A 274 7.11 20.51 5.42
CA GLY A 274 8.42 19.94 5.08
C GLY A 274 9.57 20.51 5.94
N GLY A 275 10.73 19.88 5.85
CA GLY A 275 11.94 20.34 6.51
C GLY A 275 13.00 19.23 6.61
N VAL A 276 14.19 19.61 7.05
CA VAL A 276 15.35 18.69 7.15
C VAL A 276 15.07 17.52 8.10
N VAL A 277 14.40 17.78 9.22
CA VAL A 277 14.05 16.74 10.20
C VAL A 277 13.09 15.72 9.59
N LEU A 278 11.98 16.18 8.99
CA LEU A 278 11.01 15.29 8.34
C LEU A 278 11.67 14.49 7.19
N ARG A 279 12.49 15.14 6.37
CA ARG A 279 13.26 14.47 5.31
C ARG A 279 14.05 13.29 5.85
N ARG A 280 14.81 13.48 6.92
CA ARG A 280 15.63 12.43 7.53
C ARG A 280 14.77 11.31 8.11
N GLN A 281 13.68 11.65 8.78
CA GLN A 281 12.74 10.69 9.33
C GLN A 281 12.03 9.86 8.27
N LEU A 282 11.57 10.48 7.17
CA LEU A 282 10.96 9.76 6.03
C LEU A 282 11.95 8.77 5.39
N THR A 283 13.21 9.18 5.24
CA THR A 283 14.23 8.29 4.70
C THR A 283 14.51 7.12 5.64
N ALA A 284 14.58 7.35 6.95
CA ALA A 284 14.72 6.28 7.94
C ALA A 284 13.50 5.32 7.89
N CYS A 285 12.28 5.85 7.83
CA CYS A 285 11.08 5.03 7.64
C CYS A 285 11.13 4.20 6.36
N MET A 286 11.59 4.77 5.24
CA MET A 286 11.76 4.04 3.98
C MET A 286 12.76 2.88 4.13
N LEU A 287 13.85 3.07 4.89
CA LEU A 287 14.86 2.05 5.14
C LEU A 287 14.35 0.89 6.01
N ILE A 288 13.49 1.15 6.98
CA ILE A 288 12.98 0.11 7.87
C ILE A 288 11.64 -0.48 7.43
N ARG A 289 10.86 0.19 6.57
CA ARG A 289 9.55 -0.30 6.13
C ARG A 289 9.60 -1.78 5.71
N PRO A 290 8.64 -2.62 6.14
CA PRO A 290 8.57 -4.01 5.70
C PRO A 290 8.36 -4.05 4.18
N ASP A 291 8.87 -5.08 3.53
CA ASP A 291 8.70 -5.33 2.09
C ASP A 291 9.20 -4.21 1.14
N SER A 292 9.80 -3.13 1.68
CA SER A 292 10.36 -2.05 0.86
C SER A 292 11.53 -2.51 0.00
N ASP A 293 11.43 -2.32 -1.31
CA ASP A 293 12.57 -2.29 -2.22
C ASP A 293 13.04 -0.84 -2.36
N VAL A 294 13.99 -0.45 -1.50
CA VAL A 294 14.51 0.92 -1.48
C VAL A 294 15.16 1.30 -2.82
N MET A 295 15.81 0.35 -3.49
CA MET A 295 16.40 0.59 -4.79
C MET A 295 15.32 0.83 -5.87
N PHE A 296 14.18 0.14 -5.76
CA PHE A 296 13.02 0.42 -6.61
C PHE A 296 12.43 1.80 -6.30
N CYS A 297 12.28 2.15 -5.02
CA CYS A 297 11.81 3.49 -4.60
C CYS A 297 12.71 4.60 -5.15
N MET A 298 14.04 4.44 -5.05
CA MET A 298 15.00 5.42 -5.57
C MET A 298 14.90 5.60 -7.10
N ARG A 299 14.54 4.56 -7.84
CA ARG A 299 14.34 4.64 -9.30
C ARG A 299 13.08 5.40 -9.70
N GLN A 300 12.10 5.54 -8.80
CA GLN A 300 10.88 6.34 -9.07
C GLN A 300 11.16 7.84 -9.11
N VAL A 301 12.25 8.29 -8.47
CA VAL A 301 12.61 9.72 -8.43
C VAL A 301 13.78 9.95 -9.38
N PRO A 302 13.65 10.85 -10.37
CA PRO A 302 14.75 11.20 -11.28
C PRO A 302 15.99 11.64 -10.50
N ALA A 303 17.15 11.08 -10.84
CA ALA A 303 18.40 11.49 -10.21
C ALA A 303 18.80 12.88 -10.67
N SER A 304 19.03 13.77 -9.71
CA SER A 304 19.52 15.14 -9.94
C SER A 304 20.98 15.35 -9.49
N GLY A 305 21.64 14.28 -9.04
CA GLY A 305 23.02 14.31 -8.56
C GLY A 305 23.48 12.92 -8.05
N PRO A 306 24.66 12.87 -7.38
CA PRO A 306 25.15 11.63 -6.81
C PRO A 306 24.22 11.10 -5.70
N ARG A 307 24.25 9.79 -5.49
CA ARG A 307 23.47 9.05 -4.48
C ARG A 307 24.37 8.07 -3.71
N ASP A 308 25.52 8.57 -3.29
CA ASP A 308 26.54 7.77 -2.58
C ASP A 308 26.33 7.75 -1.07
N THR A 309 25.48 8.66 -0.56
CA THR A 309 25.09 8.73 0.85
C THR A 309 23.58 8.86 1.00
N TRP A 310 23.05 8.45 2.17
CA TRP A 310 21.62 8.59 2.46
C TRP A 310 21.18 10.05 2.57
N ASP A 311 22.04 10.99 2.95
CA ASP A 311 21.71 12.41 2.92
C ASP A 311 21.53 12.91 1.48
N GLN A 312 22.35 12.46 0.52
CA GLN A 312 22.19 12.79 -0.89
C GLN A 312 20.90 12.18 -1.49
N VAL A 313 20.60 10.93 -1.14
CA VAL A 313 19.34 10.26 -1.54
C VAL A 313 18.14 11.00 -0.97
N ALA A 314 18.15 11.28 0.32
CA ALA A 314 17.09 12.00 1.02
C ALA A 314 16.79 13.37 0.42
N ALA A 315 17.85 14.14 0.10
CA ALA A 315 17.71 15.45 -0.51
C ALA A 315 17.06 15.44 -1.88
N GLN A 316 17.24 14.35 -2.65
CA GLN A 316 16.63 14.19 -3.97
C GLN A 316 15.21 13.62 -3.88
N MET A 317 14.97 12.70 -2.95
CA MET A 317 13.65 12.09 -2.79
C MET A 317 12.64 13.02 -2.13
N PHE A 318 13.10 13.81 -1.15
CA PHE A 318 12.28 14.71 -0.35
C PHE A 318 12.92 16.10 -0.30
N PRO A 319 12.94 16.84 -1.42
CA PRO A 319 13.63 18.14 -1.56
C PRO A 319 12.83 19.26 -0.88
N PHE A 320 12.57 19.14 0.43
CA PHE A 320 11.96 20.21 1.22
C PHE A 320 12.92 21.39 1.38
N ASP A 321 12.39 22.60 1.35
CA ASP A 321 13.18 23.80 1.61
C ASP A 321 13.81 23.77 3.01
N SER A 322 15.10 24.12 3.08
CA SER A 322 15.87 24.14 4.31
C SER A 322 15.48 25.31 5.26
N THR A 323 14.60 26.19 4.79
CA THR A 323 14.23 27.45 5.45
C THR A 323 12.85 27.48 6.07
N ARG A 324 12.14 26.35 6.04
CA ARG A 324 10.82 26.21 6.71
C ARG A 324 10.89 25.31 7.92
#